data_c8297f0b4f80c50ad3bcb237c3638e97
#
_entry.id   c8297f0b4f80c50ad3bcb237c3638e97
#
_cell.length_a   1.000
_cell.length_b   1.000
_cell.length_c   1.000
_cell.angle_alpha   90.00
_cell.angle_beta   90.00
_cell.angle_gamma   90.00
#
_symmetry.space_group_name_H-M   'P 1'
#
loop_
_entity.id
_entity.type
_entity.pdbx_description
1 polymer ?
#
loop_
_entity_poly.entity_id
_entity_poly.type
_entity_poly.pdbx_seq_one_letter_code
_entity_poly.pdbx_strand_id
1 'polypeptide(L)'
;MDCSFCEKNFINLPKFTIVMPIFDFNNEALRERYNPEGSALRRNQLELLELLDEVAKICEENNIQWWLSSGTLLGAARHEGFIPWDDDIDIVMLRKDFKRFDRLMRKNELKDYVYHSMSTDIDYVYLFSKFRRRQGEVDEGHRRSHYYKYKGQFIDIFAIERTSYFAARASSIIYNNLQHLTSYIRCKWLRRPLIFIINLLCLGIIVPILRLVGLINPRKEYHYVLGSGWGRHRFFARYTFPLAKAKFEGKEYPAPKDTDAYLRTVYGDWRKLPIDEQIRDAIHCPQYIEEIYSKKNPNED
;
A
#
# COMPACT_ATOMS: atom_id res chain seq x y z
N MET A 1 42.17 12.53 -1.99
CA MET A 1 41.06 13.52 -1.99
C MET A 1 39.95 12.91 -1.16
N ASP A 2 39.88 13.37 0.07
CA ASP A 2 39.03 12.83 1.12
C ASP A 2 37.56 13.10 0.85
N CYS A 3 36.79 12.04 0.89
CA CYS A 3 35.33 12.08 0.79
C CYS A 3 34.71 12.18 2.21
N SER A 4 34.99 13.32 2.89
CA SER A 4 34.49 13.59 4.26
C SER A 4 33.09 14.24 4.30
N PHE A 5 32.26 14.08 3.25
CA PHE A 5 30.98 14.74 3.14
C PHE A 5 29.74 13.80 3.37
N CYS A 6 30.01 12.56 3.79
CA CYS A 6 28.92 11.56 3.94
C CYS A 6 28.56 11.18 5.38
N GLU A 7 29.25 11.77 6.37
CA GLU A 7 28.95 11.47 7.77
C GLU A 7 28.51 12.75 8.50
N LYS A 8 27.31 13.19 8.38
CA LYS A 8 26.57 14.03 9.35
C LYS A 8 25.29 14.53 8.72
N ASN A 9 24.26 13.72 8.72
CA ASN A 9 22.88 14.22 8.65
C ASN A 9 21.90 13.09 9.08
N PHE A 10 22.07 12.57 10.28
CA PHE A 10 20.93 12.07 11.04
C PHE A 10 20.15 13.31 11.47
N ILE A 11 19.25 13.71 10.61
CA ILE A 11 18.43 14.88 10.74
C ILE A 11 17.50 14.64 11.91
N ASN A 12 17.64 15.46 12.97
CA ASN A 12 16.54 15.81 13.83
C ASN A 12 15.39 16.25 12.92
N LEU A 13 14.43 15.35 12.69
CA LEU A 13 13.21 15.69 11.99
C LEU A 13 12.58 16.84 12.76
N PRO A 14 12.31 17.99 12.13
CA PRO A 14 11.64 19.07 12.81
C PRO A 14 10.32 18.52 13.36
N LYS A 15 10.04 18.77 14.64
CA LYS A 15 8.75 18.45 15.29
C LYS A 15 7.65 19.32 14.69
N PHE A 16 7.29 19.09 13.42
CA PHE A 16 6.08 19.63 12.88
C PHE A 16 4.94 18.71 13.33
N THR A 17 4.36 19.05 14.45
CA THR A 17 3.05 18.48 14.82
C THR A 17 2.06 18.99 13.78
N ILE A 18 1.55 18.09 12.96
CA ILE A 18 0.47 18.41 12.03
C ILE A 18 -0.74 18.74 12.90
N VAL A 19 -1.12 20.03 12.95
CA VAL A 19 -2.39 20.43 13.58
C VAL A 19 -3.50 19.93 12.66
N MET A 20 -4.18 18.88 13.08
CA MET A 20 -5.28 18.28 12.32
C MET A 20 -6.48 19.22 12.32
N PRO A 21 -7.16 19.40 11.19
CA PRO A 21 -8.42 20.11 11.17
C PRO A 21 -9.47 19.36 12.00
N ILE A 22 -10.31 20.09 12.72
CA ILE A 22 -11.48 19.53 13.40
C ILE A 22 -12.44 19.06 12.31
N PHE A 23 -12.78 17.77 12.31
CA PHE A 23 -13.75 17.18 11.40
C PHE A 23 -15.15 17.18 12.05
N ASP A 24 -16.15 17.48 11.23
CA ASP A 24 -17.56 17.54 11.66
C ASP A 24 -18.22 16.13 11.60
N PHE A 25 -17.57 15.13 12.23
CA PHE A 25 -18.14 13.80 12.38
C PHE A 25 -17.67 13.13 13.67
N ASN A 26 -18.53 12.26 14.21
CA ASN A 26 -18.26 11.55 15.44
C ASN A 26 -17.47 10.26 15.16
N ASN A 27 -16.15 10.29 15.42
CA ASN A 27 -15.27 9.14 15.27
C ASN A 27 -15.68 7.94 16.13
N GLU A 28 -16.18 8.19 17.33
CA GLU A 28 -16.60 7.14 18.26
C GLU A 28 -17.82 6.39 17.71
N ALA A 29 -18.83 7.13 17.24
CA ALA A 29 -20.00 6.52 16.59
C ALA A 29 -19.65 5.73 15.32
N LEU A 30 -18.67 6.20 14.54
CA LEU A 30 -18.18 5.45 13.37
C LEU A 30 -17.47 4.15 13.79
N ARG A 31 -16.64 4.20 14.83
CA ARG A 31 -15.97 3.00 15.36
C ARG A 31 -16.98 2.01 15.93
N GLU A 32 -17.95 2.47 16.72
CA GLU A 32 -18.99 1.61 17.26
C GLU A 32 -19.82 0.92 16.15
N ARG A 33 -20.06 1.63 15.05
CA ARG A 33 -20.81 1.09 13.91
C ARG A 33 -20.02 0.07 13.08
N TYR A 34 -18.77 0.35 12.75
CA TYR A 34 -18.02 -0.41 11.74
C TYR A 34 -16.98 -1.37 12.32
N ASN A 35 -16.30 -0.99 13.40
CA ASN A 35 -15.24 -1.79 14.02
C ASN A 35 -15.28 -1.75 15.56
N PRO A 36 -16.43 -2.06 16.19
CA PRO A 36 -16.51 -2.07 17.65
C PRO A 36 -15.46 -3.04 18.23
N GLU A 37 -15.06 -2.78 19.48
CA GLU A 37 -14.12 -3.65 20.19
C GLU A 37 -14.62 -5.09 20.19
N GLY A 38 -13.69 -6.04 19.89
CA GLY A 38 -14.01 -7.46 19.78
C GLY A 38 -14.62 -7.89 18.44
N SER A 39 -14.88 -6.98 17.48
CA SER A 39 -15.29 -7.35 16.11
C SER A 39 -14.15 -8.05 15.37
N ALA A 40 -14.48 -8.83 14.33
CA ALA A 40 -13.45 -9.48 13.50
C ALA A 40 -12.60 -8.45 12.76
N LEU A 41 -13.23 -7.38 12.25
CA LEU A 41 -12.52 -6.27 11.62
C LEU A 41 -11.55 -5.59 12.58
N ARG A 42 -11.98 -5.28 13.82
CA ARG A 42 -11.07 -4.65 14.80
C ARG A 42 -9.90 -5.56 15.18
N ARG A 43 -10.12 -6.85 15.35
CA ARG A 43 -9.03 -7.80 15.56
C ARG A 43 -8.06 -7.83 14.39
N ASN A 44 -8.56 -7.84 13.14
CA ASN A 44 -7.71 -7.73 11.95
C ASN A 44 -6.87 -6.45 11.99
N GLN A 45 -7.46 -5.29 12.25
CA GLN A 45 -6.74 -4.01 12.34
C GLN A 45 -5.60 -4.05 13.36
N LEU A 46 -5.82 -4.67 14.52
CA LEU A 46 -4.77 -4.82 15.54
C LEU A 46 -3.64 -5.76 15.06
N GLU A 47 -3.96 -6.84 14.37
CA GLU A 47 -2.96 -7.73 13.77
C GLU A 47 -2.17 -7.05 12.66
N LEU A 48 -2.82 -6.20 11.85
CA LEU A 48 -2.14 -5.39 10.83
C LEU A 48 -1.20 -4.35 11.45
N LEU A 49 -1.57 -3.79 12.60
CA LEU A 49 -0.72 -2.85 13.33
C LEU A 49 0.57 -3.53 13.83
N GLU A 50 0.50 -4.79 14.28
CA GLU A 50 1.71 -5.55 14.63
C GLU A 50 2.62 -5.80 13.42
N LEU A 51 2.04 -6.06 12.23
CA LEU A 51 2.81 -6.18 10.99
C LEU A 51 3.47 -4.86 10.60
N LEU A 52 2.78 -3.74 10.78
CA LEU A 52 3.32 -2.40 10.51
C LEU A 52 4.49 -2.09 11.45
N ASP A 53 4.36 -2.41 12.74
CA ASP A 53 5.44 -2.22 13.73
C ASP A 53 6.69 -3.01 13.37
N GLU A 54 6.52 -4.27 12.95
CA GLU A 54 7.65 -5.11 12.55
C GLU A 54 8.34 -4.57 11.29
N VAL A 55 7.57 -4.13 10.29
CA VAL A 55 8.14 -3.48 9.10
C VAL A 55 8.83 -2.17 9.44
N ALA A 56 8.24 -1.36 10.34
CA ALA A 56 8.84 -0.11 10.81
C ALA A 56 10.22 -0.36 11.45
N LYS A 57 10.29 -1.36 12.35
CA LYS A 57 11.53 -1.79 13.00
C LYS A 57 12.58 -2.25 11.98
N ILE A 58 12.21 -3.13 11.05
CA ILE A 58 13.12 -3.59 9.99
C ILE A 58 13.66 -2.42 9.16
N CYS A 59 12.80 -1.46 8.81
CA CYS A 59 13.18 -0.30 8.04
C CYS A 59 14.13 0.63 8.81
N GLU A 60 13.88 0.86 10.10
CA GLU A 60 14.72 1.67 10.97
C GLU A 60 16.11 1.06 11.13
N GLU A 61 16.20 -0.22 11.47
CA GLU A 61 17.47 -0.95 11.63
C GLU A 61 18.32 -0.96 10.35
N ASN A 62 17.69 -0.86 9.18
CA ASN A 62 18.36 -0.92 7.88
C ASN A 62 18.42 0.42 7.13
N ASN A 63 18.03 1.55 7.77
CA ASN A 63 17.99 2.88 7.16
C ASN A 63 17.21 2.89 5.82
N ILE A 64 16.03 2.27 5.80
CA ILE A 64 15.12 2.22 4.65
C ILE A 64 14.02 3.27 4.87
N GLN A 65 13.89 4.18 3.93
CA GLN A 65 12.89 5.25 4.01
C GLN A 65 11.54 4.77 3.47
N TRP A 66 10.49 5.01 4.25
CA TRP A 66 9.11 4.65 3.92
C TRP A 66 8.13 5.63 4.58
N TRP A 67 6.85 5.62 4.22
CA TRP A 67 5.81 6.41 4.86
C TRP A 67 4.42 5.81 4.66
N LEU A 68 3.45 6.18 5.52
CA LEU A 68 2.04 5.83 5.38
C LEU A 68 1.47 6.42 4.09
N SER A 69 0.59 5.68 3.42
CA SER A 69 -0.02 6.11 2.15
C SER A 69 -1.48 5.67 2.08
N SER A 70 -2.14 6.02 0.98
CA SER A 70 -3.50 5.59 0.65
C SER A 70 -4.50 5.69 1.82
N GLY A 71 -5.30 4.64 2.06
CA GLY A 71 -6.25 4.54 3.16
C GLY A 71 -5.64 4.74 4.52
N THR A 72 -4.47 4.16 4.76
CA THR A 72 -3.75 4.27 6.04
C THR A 72 -3.35 5.71 6.37
N LEU A 73 -2.83 6.48 5.39
CA LEU A 73 -2.53 7.89 5.60
C LEU A 73 -3.80 8.72 5.78
N LEU A 74 -4.87 8.40 5.04
CA LEU A 74 -6.17 9.04 5.20
C LEU A 74 -6.74 8.77 6.59
N GLY A 75 -6.62 7.55 7.09
CA GLY A 75 -6.98 7.17 8.45
C GLY A 75 -6.19 7.92 9.49
N ALA A 76 -4.86 7.98 9.37
CA ALA A 76 -3.99 8.77 10.23
C ALA A 76 -4.42 10.25 10.27
N ALA A 77 -4.72 10.84 9.10
CA ALA A 77 -5.09 12.24 8.97
C ALA A 77 -6.49 12.56 9.46
N ARG A 78 -7.44 11.64 9.37
CA ARG A 78 -8.86 11.88 9.65
C ARG A 78 -9.34 11.29 10.97
N HIS A 79 -8.76 10.16 11.38
CA HIS A 79 -9.21 9.37 12.53
C HIS A 79 -8.12 9.15 13.60
N GLU A 80 -6.90 9.63 13.38
CA GLU A 80 -5.69 9.32 14.18
C GLU A 80 -5.45 7.79 14.32
N GLY A 81 -5.95 7.00 13.40
CA GLY A 81 -5.91 5.53 13.37
C GLY A 81 -6.51 5.00 12.09
N PHE A 82 -6.97 3.77 12.11
CA PHE A 82 -7.68 3.19 10.98
C PHE A 82 -8.93 4.00 10.60
N ILE A 83 -9.23 4.09 9.32
CA ILE A 83 -10.59 4.37 8.89
C ILE A 83 -11.47 3.25 9.46
N PRO A 84 -12.59 3.54 10.13
CA PRO A 84 -13.34 2.52 10.89
C PRO A 84 -13.75 1.26 10.11
N TRP A 85 -13.92 1.38 8.78
CA TRP A 85 -14.28 0.26 7.90
C TRP A 85 -13.12 -0.30 7.06
N ASP A 86 -11.89 0.22 7.27
CA ASP A 86 -10.72 -0.19 6.50
C ASP A 86 -10.14 -1.51 7.02
N ASP A 87 -9.75 -2.39 6.10
CA ASP A 87 -9.30 -3.74 6.40
C ASP A 87 -7.88 -4.04 5.95
N ASP A 88 -7.13 -2.99 5.53
CA ASP A 88 -5.74 -3.09 5.09
C ASP A 88 -4.82 -1.98 5.65
N ILE A 89 -3.53 -2.12 5.41
CA ILE A 89 -2.51 -1.09 5.64
C ILE A 89 -1.65 -0.96 4.39
N ASP A 90 -1.50 0.29 3.94
CA ASP A 90 -0.68 0.69 2.81
C ASP A 90 0.52 1.53 3.23
N ILE A 91 1.70 1.10 2.85
CA ILE A 91 2.91 1.92 2.96
C ILE A 91 3.61 2.09 1.60
N VAL A 92 4.35 3.17 1.49
CA VAL A 92 5.07 3.51 0.24
C VAL A 92 6.55 3.72 0.53
N MET A 93 7.37 3.30 -0.43
CA MET A 93 8.81 3.54 -0.46
C MET A 93 9.20 4.16 -1.80
N LEU A 94 10.30 4.91 -1.84
CA LEU A 94 10.95 5.18 -3.12
C LEU A 94 11.49 3.86 -3.70
N ARG A 95 11.46 3.72 -5.02
CA ARG A 95 11.92 2.50 -5.72
C ARG A 95 13.34 2.06 -5.30
N LYS A 96 14.23 2.99 -4.95
CA LYS A 96 15.57 2.66 -4.44
C LYS A 96 15.51 1.93 -3.09
N ASP A 97 14.66 2.41 -2.19
CA ASP A 97 14.50 1.86 -0.85
C ASP A 97 13.69 0.56 -0.89
N PHE A 98 12.63 0.50 -1.71
CA PHE A 98 11.90 -0.73 -1.98
C PHE A 98 12.81 -1.86 -2.49
N LYS A 99 13.74 -1.56 -3.41
CA LYS A 99 14.71 -2.56 -3.89
C LYS A 99 15.71 -3.01 -2.81
N ARG A 100 16.04 -2.14 -1.86
CA ARG A 100 16.87 -2.50 -0.70
C ARG A 100 16.08 -3.40 0.24
N PHE A 101 14.83 -3.03 0.53
CA PHE A 101 13.90 -3.81 1.33
C PHE A 101 13.65 -5.20 0.71
N ASP A 102 13.31 -5.28 -0.57
CA ASP A 102 13.12 -6.54 -1.31
C ASP A 102 14.35 -7.47 -1.21
N ARG A 103 15.56 -6.92 -1.40
CA ARG A 103 16.80 -7.71 -1.26
C ARG A 103 17.04 -8.22 0.15
N LEU A 104 16.74 -7.38 1.16
CA LEU A 104 16.86 -7.72 2.57
C LEU A 104 15.89 -8.85 2.92
N MET A 105 14.62 -8.69 2.57
CA MET A 105 13.56 -9.64 2.90
C MET A 105 13.72 -11.00 2.21
N ARG A 106 14.29 -11.03 1.01
CA ARG A 106 14.59 -12.30 0.32
C ARG A 106 15.77 -13.08 0.92
N LYS A 107 16.67 -12.39 1.61
CA LYS A 107 17.83 -13.02 2.25
C LYS A 107 17.55 -13.51 3.66
N ASN A 108 16.61 -12.89 4.33
CA ASN A 108 16.29 -13.16 5.74
C ASN A 108 14.99 -13.96 5.82
N GLU A 109 15.08 -15.16 6.37
CA GLU A 109 13.88 -15.93 6.67
C GLU A 109 13.38 -15.50 8.06
N LEU A 110 12.14 -15.01 8.10
CA LEU A 110 11.46 -14.63 9.33
C LEU A 110 10.60 -15.80 9.79
N LYS A 111 10.62 -16.09 11.09
CA LYS A 111 9.91 -17.24 11.69
C LYS A 111 8.40 -17.13 11.46
N ASP A 112 7.83 -15.99 11.83
CA ASP A 112 6.37 -15.80 11.91
C ASP A 112 5.80 -15.03 10.71
N TYR A 113 6.67 -14.49 9.87
CA TYR A 113 6.31 -13.64 8.74
C TYR A 113 6.86 -14.17 7.41
N VAL A 114 6.27 -13.75 6.33
CA VAL A 114 6.74 -14.02 4.97
C VAL A 114 6.69 -12.75 4.12
N TYR A 115 7.70 -12.60 3.29
CA TYR A 115 7.72 -11.60 2.25
C TYR A 115 7.12 -12.18 0.98
N HIS A 116 5.96 -11.68 0.57
CA HIS A 116 5.21 -12.16 -0.58
C HIS A 116 5.37 -11.17 -1.74
N SER A 117 6.03 -11.60 -2.79
CA SER A 117 6.33 -10.82 -3.98
C SER A 117 6.46 -11.74 -5.19
N MET A 118 6.59 -11.16 -6.38
CA MET A 118 6.85 -11.92 -7.63
C MET A 118 8.09 -12.83 -7.55
N SER A 119 9.04 -12.51 -6.67
CA SER A 119 10.26 -13.30 -6.51
C SER A 119 10.10 -14.51 -5.58
N THR A 120 9.07 -14.51 -4.73
CA THR A 120 8.81 -15.57 -3.74
C THR A 120 7.61 -16.43 -4.11
N ASP A 121 6.74 -15.94 -5.00
CA ASP A 121 5.58 -16.65 -5.52
C ASP A 121 5.33 -16.27 -6.98
N ILE A 122 5.44 -17.23 -7.89
CA ILE A 122 5.26 -17.00 -9.34
C ILE A 122 3.81 -16.61 -9.69
N ASP A 123 2.85 -17.03 -8.90
CA ASP A 123 1.44 -16.69 -9.12
C ASP A 123 1.08 -15.28 -8.59
N TYR A 124 2.00 -14.65 -7.84
CA TYR A 124 1.90 -13.25 -7.42
C TYR A 124 2.53 -12.34 -8.48
N VAL A 125 1.71 -11.69 -9.28
CA VAL A 125 2.15 -10.90 -10.46
C VAL A 125 2.22 -9.40 -10.23
N TYR A 126 1.89 -8.93 -9.03
CA TYR A 126 1.89 -7.50 -8.72
C TYR A 126 3.30 -6.97 -8.47
N LEU A 127 3.51 -5.69 -8.80
CA LEU A 127 4.81 -5.01 -8.65
C LEU A 127 4.97 -4.27 -7.31
N PHE A 128 4.03 -4.43 -6.42
CA PHE A 128 4.16 -4.16 -5.00
C PHE A 128 4.36 -5.49 -4.26
N SER A 129 4.73 -5.46 -3.03
CA SER A 129 4.89 -6.66 -2.21
C SER A 129 3.96 -6.63 -1.01
N LYS A 130 3.76 -7.77 -0.40
CA LYS A 130 3.03 -7.91 0.85
C LYS A 130 3.98 -8.44 1.92
N PHE A 131 3.89 -7.86 3.11
CA PHE A 131 4.49 -8.43 4.30
C PHE A 131 3.37 -9.13 5.08
N ARG A 132 3.47 -10.45 5.23
CA ARG A 132 2.37 -11.28 5.70
C ARG A 132 2.70 -12.05 6.96
N ARG A 133 1.70 -12.39 7.74
CA ARG A 133 1.81 -13.52 8.67
C ARG A 133 2.00 -14.82 7.89
N ARG A 134 2.85 -15.69 8.39
CA ARG A 134 3.09 -17.02 7.79
C ARG A 134 1.87 -17.94 7.92
N GLN A 135 1.15 -17.81 9.01
CA GLN A 135 -0.05 -18.57 9.33
C GLN A 135 -1.31 -17.71 9.11
N GLY A 136 -2.45 -18.39 9.07
CA GLY A 136 -3.73 -17.75 8.80
C GLY A 136 -4.12 -17.80 7.32
N GLU A 137 -5.38 -17.51 7.08
CA GLU A 137 -5.95 -17.42 5.72
C GLU A 137 -6.94 -16.24 5.68
N VAL A 138 -6.70 -15.31 4.76
CA VAL A 138 -7.57 -14.17 4.47
C VAL A 138 -8.02 -14.30 3.02
N ASP A 139 -9.33 -14.21 2.79
CA ASP A 139 -9.86 -14.08 1.44
C ASP A 139 -9.70 -12.62 0.97
N GLU A 140 -8.84 -12.41 -0.01
CA GLU A 140 -8.59 -11.10 -0.61
C GLU A 140 -9.66 -10.68 -1.64
N GLY A 141 -10.77 -11.42 -1.75
CA GLY A 141 -11.91 -11.08 -2.61
C GLY A 141 -11.64 -11.15 -4.11
N HIS A 142 -10.46 -11.56 -4.57
CA HIS A 142 -10.15 -11.60 -5.99
C HIS A 142 -9.68 -12.98 -6.47
N ARG A 143 -10.01 -13.31 -7.74
CA ARG A 143 -9.78 -14.64 -8.33
C ARG A 143 -8.34 -15.16 -8.20
N ARG A 144 -7.34 -14.29 -8.29
CA ARG A 144 -5.93 -14.68 -8.27
C ARG A 144 -5.45 -15.11 -6.89
N SER A 145 -6.03 -14.60 -5.81
CA SER A 145 -5.64 -14.92 -4.43
C SER A 145 -5.73 -16.42 -4.14
N HIS A 146 -6.63 -17.15 -4.81
CA HIS A 146 -6.73 -18.60 -4.68
C HIS A 146 -5.47 -19.35 -5.10
N TYR A 147 -4.63 -18.76 -5.97
CA TYR A 147 -3.39 -19.38 -6.45
C TYR A 147 -2.17 -19.06 -5.58
N TYR A 148 -2.30 -18.12 -4.64
CA TYR A 148 -1.17 -17.68 -3.82
C TYR A 148 -0.66 -18.77 -2.89
N LYS A 149 0.66 -18.78 -2.74
CA LYS A 149 1.36 -19.65 -1.80
C LYS A 149 1.12 -19.26 -0.35
N TYR A 150 0.97 -17.95 -0.08
CA TYR A 150 0.83 -17.38 1.25
C TYR A 150 -0.49 -16.63 1.33
N LYS A 151 -1.23 -16.80 2.44
CA LYS A 151 -2.59 -16.29 2.57
C LYS A 151 -2.90 -15.63 3.91
N GLY A 152 -1.93 -15.52 4.83
CA GLY A 152 -2.12 -14.84 6.12
C GLY A 152 -2.37 -13.34 5.96
N GLN A 153 -2.75 -12.68 7.05
CA GLN A 153 -2.92 -11.22 7.13
C GLN A 153 -1.68 -10.51 6.59
N PHE A 154 -1.87 -9.34 5.99
CA PHE A 154 -0.82 -8.65 5.27
C PHE A 154 -0.94 -7.14 5.34
N ILE A 155 0.18 -6.48 5.14
CA ILE A 155 0.23 -5.07 4.75
C ILE A 155 0.82 -4.95 3.36
N ASP A 156 0.38 -3.92 2.62
CA ASP A 156 0.82 -3.67 1.26
C ASP A 156 1.98 -2.66 1.22
N ILE A 157 3.04 -3.03 0.52
CA ILE A 157 4.26 -2.23 0.40
C ILE A 157 4.44 -1.83 -1.06
N PHE A 158 4.14 -0.59 -1.35
CA PHE A 158 4.23 -0.02 -2.70
C PHE A 158 5.56 0.66 -2.94
N ALA A 159 5.94 0.75 -4.20
CA ALA A 159 7.09 1.52 -4.63
C ALA A 159 6.66 2.61 -5.60
N ILE A 160 7.24 3.81 -5.43
CA ILE A 160 7.09 4.90 -6.40
C ILE A 160 8.42 5.26 -7.03
N GLU A 161 8.36 5.68 -8.30
CA GLU A 161 9.52 6.15 -9.04
C GLU A 161 9.19 7.44 -9.81
N ARG A 162 10.21 8.25 -10.05
CA ARG A 162 10.07 9.46 -10.87
C ARG A 162 9.91 9.07 -12.32
N THR A 163 8.73 9.34 -12.88
CA THR A 163 8.39 9.02 -14.27
C THR A 163 7.27 9.92 -14.77
N SER A 164 6.99 9.92 -16.07
CA SER A 164 5.88 10.67 -16.65
C SER A 164 4.56 9.91 -16.49
N TYR A 165 3.46 10.65 -16.43
CA TYR A 165 2.10 10.10 -16.40
C TYR A 165 1.84 9.15 -17.58
N PHE A 166 2.31 9.51 -18.78
CA PHE A 166 2.15 8.68 -19.96
C PHE A 166 2.81 7.31 -19.78
N ALA A 167 4.09 7.29 -19.38
CA ALA A 167 4.82 6.04 -19.18
C ALA A 167 4.18 5.16 -18.08
N ALA A 168 3.77 5.77 -16.95
CA ALA A 168 3.07 5.08 -15.88
C ALA A 168 1.74 4.49 -16.37
N ARG A 169 0.96 5.26 -17.11
CA ARG A 169 -0.36 4.84 -17.59
C ARG A 169 -0.26 3.76 -18.65
N ALA A 170 0.63 3.91 -19.64
CA ALA A 170 0.83 2.95 -20.70
C ALA A 170 1.32 1.60 -20.14
N SER A 171 2.34 1.61 -19.28
CA SER A 171 2.86 0.38 -18.66
C SER A 171 1.81 -0.32 -17.80
N SER A 172 1.01 0.44 -17.04
CA SER A 172 -0.07 -0.08 -16.22
C SER A 172 -1.11 -0.82 -17.08
N ILE A 173 -1.60 -0.19 -18.15
CA ILE A 173 -2.61 -0.79 -19.03
C ILE A 173 -2.07 -2.09 -19.67
N ILE A 174 -0.86 -2.03 -20.23
CA ILE A 174 -0.28 -3.19 -20.94
C ILE A 174 -0.08 -4.35 -19.97
N TYR A 175 0.64 -4.11 -18.88
CA TYR A 175 1.02 -5.19 -17.98
C TYR A 175 -0.19 -5.80 -17.26
N ASN A 176 -1.08 -4.97 -16.71
CA ASN A 176 -2.19 -5.50 -15.93
C ASN A 176 -3.22 -6.23 -16.79
N ASN A 177 -3.51 -5.76 -18.01
CA ASN A 177 -4.43 -6.48 -18.91
C ASN A 177 -3.87 -7.86 -19.29
N LEU A 178 -2.58 -7.94 -19.62
CA LEU A 178 -1.95 -9.22 -19.95
C LEU A 178 -1.93 -10.16 -18.73
N GLN A 179 -1.58 -9.66 -17.56
CA GLN A 179 -1.58 -10.46 -16.33
C GLN A 179 -3.00 -10.86 -15.90
N HIS A 180 -4.00 -10.00 -16.12
CA HIS A 180 -5.38 -10.33 -15.83
C HIS A 180 -5.85 -11.57 -16.61
N LEU A 181 -5.48 -11.71 -17.88
CA LEU A 181 -5.81 -12.89 -18.68
C LEU A 181 -5.31 -14.19 -18.03
N THR A 182 -4.14 -14.17 -17.39
CA THR A 182 -3.59 -15.35 -16.73
C THR A 182 -4.41 -15.81 -15.50
N SER A 183 -5.22 -14.94 -14.92
CA SER A 183 -6.06 -15.28 -13.76
C SER A 183 -7.20 -16.26 -14.11
N TYR A 184 -7.57 -16.35 -15.38
CA TYR A 184 -8.60 -17.27 -15.85
C TYR A 184 -8.06 -18.68 -16.14
N ILE A 185 -6.73 -18.86 -16.20
CA ILE A 185 -6.10 -20.14 -16.49
C ILE A 185 -5.92 -20.93 -15.20
N ARG A 186 -6.77 -21.92 -14.97
CA ARG A 186 -6.71 -22.79 -13.78
C ARG A 186 -5.49 -23.73 -13.81
N CYS A 187 -5.12 -24.24 -14.98
CA CYS A 187 -3.98 -25.17 -15.13
C CYS A 187 -2.65 -24.45 -14.87
N LYS A 188 -1.97 -24.80 -13.77
CA LYS A 188 -0.68 -24.18 -13.40
C LYS A 188 0.42 -24.39 -14.44
N TRP A 189 0.40 -25.49 -15.18
CA TRP A 189 1.40 -25.80 -16.22
C TRP A 189 1.27 -24.92 -17.48
N LEU A 190 0.10 -24.33 -17.71
CA LEU A 190 -0.13 -23.32 -18.76
C LEU A 190 0.02 -21.89 -18.20
N ARG A 191 -0.51 -21.63 -17.02
CA ARG A 191 -0.53 -20.30 -16.41
C ARG A 191 0.88 -19.79 -16.12
N ARG A 192 1.73 -20.59 -15.44
CA ARG A 192 3.06 -20.15 -15.00
C ARG A 192 4.02 -19.83 -16.13
N PRO A 193 4.15 -20.65 -17.20
CA PRO A 193 4.94 -20.27 -18.36
C PRO A 193 4.44 -18.98 -19.02
N LEU A 194 3.12 -18.79 -19.11
CA LEU A 194 2.55 -17.56 -19.68
C LEU A 194 2.87 -16.34 -18.81
N ILE A 195 2.75 -16.43 -17.48
CA ILE A 195 3.19 -15.38 -16.56
C ILE A 195 4.67 -15.06 -16.80
N PHE A 196 5.52 -16.06 -16.90
CA PHE A 196 6.96 -15.87 -17.15
C PHE A 196 7.21 -15.13 -18.49
N ILE A 197 6.55 -15.52 -19.57
CA ILE A 197 6.68 -14.88 -20.89
C ILE A 197 6.19 -13.42 -20.82
N ILE A 198 5.04 -13.16 -20.20
CA ILE A 198 4.53 -11.80 -20.01
C ILE A 198 5.52 -10.95 -19.20
N ASN A 199 6.06 -11.49 -18.11
CA ASN A 199 7.06 -10.79 -17.30
C ASN A 199 8.32 -10.49 -18.10
N LEU A 200 8.83 -11.46 -18.88
CA LEU A 200 10.01 -11.28 -19.73
C LEU A 200 9.79 -10.16 -20.76
N LEU A 201 8.67 -10.17 -21.45
CA LEU A 201 8.36 -9.17 -22.48
C LEU A 201 8.04 -7.81 -21.84
N CYS A 202 7.16 -7.75 -20.85
CA CYS A 202 6.73 -6.49 -20.27
C CYS A 202 7.81 -5.86 -19.40
N LEU A 203 8.36 -6.61 -18.44
CA LEU A 203 9.32 -6.06 -17.49
C LEU A 203 10.76 -6.04 -18.03
N GLY A 204 11.08 -6.95 -18.94
CA GLY A 204 12.40 -7.04 -19.59
C GLY A 204 12.57 -6.10 -20.78
N ILE A 205 11.51 -5.77 -21.52
CA ILE A 205 11.60 -4.98 -22.76
C ILE A 205 10.74 -3.71 -22.68
N ILE A 206 9.42 -3.83 -22.49
CA ILE A 206 8.48 -2.71 -22.60
C ILE A 206 8.71 -1.68 -21.47
N VAL A 207 8.80 -2.13 -20.23
CA VAL A 207 9.00 -1.24 -19.07
C VAL A 207 10.34 -0.49 -19.15
N PRO A 208 11.49 -1.09 -19.50
CA PRO A 208 12.73 -0.35 -19.75
C PRO A 208 12.59 0.76 -20.79
N ILE A 209 11.93 0.48 -21.94
CA ILE A 209 11.68 1.48 -22.97
C ILE A 209 10.80 2.60 -22.44
N LEU A 210 9.68 2.27 -21.80
CA LEU A 210 8.78 3.26 -21.20
C LEU A 210 9.46 4.05 -20.08
N ARG A 211 10.44 3.47 -19.39
CA ARG A 211 11.23 4.18 -18.37
C ARG A 211 12.11 5.25 -19.02
N LEU A 212 12.70 5.00 -20.18
CA LEU A 212 13.43 6.03 -20.95
C LEU A 212 12.48 7.15 -21.38
N VAL A 213 11.31 6.82 -21.92
CA VAL A 213 10.27 7.81 -22.25
C VAL A 213 9.81 8.59 -21.00
N GLY A 214 9.73 7.90 -19.87
CA GLY A 214 9.36 8.48 -18.57
C GLY A 214 10.34 9.52 -18.03
N LEU A 215 11.57 9.59 -18.56
CA LEU A 215 12.54 10.66 -18.22
C LEU A 215 12.04 12.03 -18.68
N ILE A 216 11.20 12.07 -19.72
CA ILE A 216 10.49 13.29 -20.16
C ILE A 216 9.36 13.56 -19.17
N ASN A 217 9.69 14.20 -18.07
CA ASN A 217 8.80 14.45 -16.94
C ASN A 217 8.87 15.92 -16.51
N PRO A 218 8.23 16.84 -17.28
CA PRO A 218 8.31 18.28 -17.03
C PRO A 218 7.69 18.67 -15.68
N ARG A 219 6.71 17.93 -15.19
CA ARG A 219 6.03 18.17 -13.91
C ARG A 219 6.77 17.61 -12.72
N LYS A 220 7.87 16.84 -12.92
CA LYS A 220 8.65 16.19 -11.88
C LYS A 220 7.79 15.30 -10.97
N GLU A 221 6.80 14.63 -11.57
CA GLU A 221 5.86 13.72 -10.89
C GLU A 221 6.54 12.41 -10.51
N TYR A 222 6.01 11.79 -9.47
CA TYR A 222 6.26 10.39 -9.11
C TYR A 222 4.97 9.59 -9.32
N HIS A 223 5.11 8.37 -9.72
CA HIS A 223 4.03 7.40 -9.90
C HIS A 223 4.43 6.07 -9.27
N TYR A 224 3.48 5.20 -9.02
CA TYR A 224 3.81 3.81 -8.74
C TYR A 224 4.70 3.25 -9.84
N VAL A 225 5.58 2.31 -9.48
CA VAL A 225 6.54 1.73 -10.44
C VAL A 225 5.83 1.26 -11.71
N LEU A 226 6.53 1.42 -12.84
CA LEU A 226 5.97 1.11 -14.15
C LEU A 226 5.48 -0.34 -14.22
N GLY A 227 4.24 -0.52 -14.69
CA GLY A 227 3.52 -1.78 -14.71
C GLY A 227 2.55 -1.97 -13.53
N SER A 228 2.60 -1.13 -12.49
CA SER A 228 1.64 -1.19 -11.38
C SER A 228 0.22 -0.86 -11.82
N GLY A 229 -0.79 -1.45 -11.14
CA GLY A 229 -2.21 -1.26 -11.44
C GLY A 229 -2.73 0.17 -11.28
N TRP A 230 -2.08 0.96 -10.45
CA TRP A 230 -2.50 2.33 -10.08
C TRP A 230 -1.79 3.44 -10.89
N GLY A 231 -1.59 3.25 -12.19
CA GLY A 231 -0.91 4.22 -13.07
C GLY A 231 -1.58 5.60 -13.20
N ARG A 232 -2.71 5.85 -12.55
CA ARG A 232 -3.39 7.16 -12.51
C ARG A 232 -2.94 8.05 -11.36
N HIS A 233 -2.43 7.48 -10.26
CA HIS A 233 -2.02 8.25 -9.10
C HIS A 233 -0.74 9.04 -9.37
N ARG A 234 -0.71 10.27 -8.88
CA ARG A 234 0.40 11.22 -9.03
C ARG A 234 0.87 11.66 -7.65
N PHE A 235 2.17 11.66 -7.46
CA PHE A 235 2.79 12.12 -6.22
C PHE A 235 3.83 13.19 -6.54
N PHE A 236 4.06 14.10 -5.60
CA PHE A 236 4.98 15.20 -5.80
C PHE A 236 5.96 15.29 -4.63
N ALA A 237 7.27 15.33 -4.95
CA ALA A 237 8.31 15.42 -3.92
C ALA A 237 8.11 16.62 -2.97
N ARG A 238 7.60 17.76 -3.49
CA ARG A 238 7.34 18.96 -2.69
C ARG A 238 6.32 18.78 -1.56
N TYR A 239 5.38 17.84 -1.71
CA TYR A 239 4.38 17.51 -0.70
C TYR A 239 4.85 16.36 0.20
N THR A 240 5.74 15.52 -0.32
CA THR A 240 6.20 14.32 0.37
C THR A 240 7.41 14.58 1.26
N PHE A 241 8.41 15.33 0.77
CA PHE A 241 9.71 15.44 1.42
C PHE A 241 10.04 16.85 1.94
N PRO A 242 10.81 16.96 3.07
CA PRO A 242 11.25 15.86 3.91
C PRO A 242 10.06 15.20 4.61
N LEU A 243 10.16 13.91 4.95
CA LEU A 243 9.08 13.23 5.66
C LEU A 243 8.81 13.90 7.01
N ALA A 244 7.56 13.96 7.39
CA ALA A 244 7.05 14.30 8.71
C ALA A 244 6.63 13.03 9.44
N LYS A 245 5.90 13.19 10.55
CA LYS A 245 5.26 12.13 11.29
C LYS A 245 3.77 12.38 11.40
N ALA A 246 2.98 11.31 11.39
CA ALA A 246 1.55 11.33 11.69
C ALA A 246 1.25 10.33 12.80
N LYS A 247 0.26 10.65 13.61
CA LYS A 247 -0.28 9.73 14.61
C LYS A 247 -1.15 8.69 13.93
N PHE A 248 -0.98 7.43 14.31
CA PHE A 248 -1.79 6.31 13.86
C PHE A 248 -1.86 5.26 14.98
N GLU A 249 -3.07 4.97 15.47
CA GLU A 249 -3.31 4.03 16.59
C GLU A 249 -2.41 4.29 17.81
N GLY A 250 -2.30 5.56 18.22
CA GLY A 250 -1.52 5.97 19.40
C GLY A 250 0.00 6.04 19.21
N LYS A 251 0.54 5.70 18.03
CA LYS A 251 1.97 5.76 17.70
C LYS A 251 2.24 6.80 16.60
N GLU A 252 3.51 7.14 16.42
CA GLU A 252 3.96 8.05 15.36
C GLU A 252 4.69 7.29 14.27
N TYR A 253 4.22 7.43 13.02
CA TYR A 253 4.84 6.82 11.84
C TYR A 253 5.24 7.88 10.81
N PRO A 254 6.21 7.57 9.92
CA PRO A 254 6.58 8.46 8.84
C PRO A 254 5.39 8.79 7.92
N ALA A 255 5.25 10.05 7.57
CA ALA A 255 4.19 10.56 6.72
C ALA A 255 4.71 11.63 5.76
N PRO A 256 4.00 11.95 4.65
CA PRO A 256 4.34 13.08 3.81
C PRO A 256 4.35 14.39 4.59
N LYS A 257 5.28 15.29 4.24
CA LYS A 257 5.42 16.62 4.86
C LYS A 257 4.11 17.41 4.84
N ASP A 258 3.45 17.42 3.71
CA ASP A 258 2.17 18.08 3.49
C ASP A 258 1.11 17.02 3.19
N THR A 259 0.61 16.43 4.26
CA THR A 259 -0.40 15.35 4.20
C THR A 259 -1.68 15.83 3.49
N ASP A 260 -2.11 17.09 3.68
CA ASP A 260 -3.30 17.63 3.02
C ASP A 260 -3.13 17.68 1.51
N ALA A 261 -2.05 18.31 1.02
CA ALA A 261 -1.79 18.39 -0.41
C ALA A 261 -1.56 16.99 -1.02
N TYR A 262 -0.92 16.08 -0.29
CA TYR A 262 -0.70 14.70 -0.73
C TYR A 262 -2.05 13.97 -0.90
N LEU A 263 -2.91 13.98 0.13
CA LEU A 263 -4.22 13.33 0.09
C LEU A 263 -5.15 13.95 -0.96
N ARG A 264 -5.10 15.26 -1.18
CA ARG A 264 -5.84 15.92 -2.28
C ARG A 264 -5.45 15.40 -3.66
N THR A 265 -4.18 15.03 -3.88
CA THR A 265 -3.77 14.47 -5.18
C THR A 265 -4.31 13.05 -5.41
N VAL A 266 -4.63 12.31 -4.36
CA VAL A 266 -5.13 10.93 -4.42
C VAL A 266 -6.65 10.87 -4.39
N TYR A 267 -7.27 11.60 -3.44
CA TYR A 267 -8.69 11.49 -3.10
C TYR A 267 -9.52 12.74 -3.42
N GLY A 268 -8.88 13.85 -3.86
CA GLY A 268 -9.59 15.12 -4.05
C GLY A 268 -10.02 15.71 -2.71
N ASP A 269 -11.31 15.88 -2.48
CA ASP A 269 -11.85 16.37 -1.19
C ASP A 269 -11.94 15.25 -0.15
N TRP A 270 -10.77 14.83 0.36
CA TRP A 270 -10.60 13.71 1.28
C TRP A 270 -11.23 13.92 2.67
N ARG A 271 -11.65 15.15 2.97
CA ARG A 271 -12.29 15.48 4.26
C ARG A 271 -13.72 14.98 4.34
N LYS A 272 -14.38 14.80 3.19
CA LYS A 272 -15.74 14.28 3.14
C LYS A 272 -15.77 12.79 3.43
N LEU A 273 -16.74 12.37 4.23
CA LEU A 273 -17.03 10.97 4.41
C LEU A 273 -17.71 10.41 3.13
N PRO A 274 -17.35 9.20 2.72
CA PRO A 274 -18.07 8.50 1.66
C PRO A 274 -19.49 8.11 2.13
N ILE A 275 -20.38 7.88 1.18
CA ILE A 275 -21.70 7.28 1.45
C ILE A 275 -21.58 5.78 1.70
N ASP A 276 -22.57 5.18 2.34
CA ASP A 276 -22.58 3.75 2.74
C ASP A 276 -22.22 2.78 1.60
N GLU A 277 -22.71 3.02 0.40
CA GLU A 277 -22.39 2.20 -0.77
C GLU A 277 -20.88 2.25 -1.10
N GLN A 278 -20.28 3.44 -1.06
CA GLN A 278 -18.85 3.62 -1.28
C GLN A 278 -18.01 3.02 -0.14
N ILE A 279 -18.52 3.04 1.09
CA ILE A 279 -17.89 2.36 2.23
C ILE A 279 -17.85 0.86 2.00
N ARG A 280 -18.97 0.28 1.59
CA ARG A 280 -19.07 -1.16 1.30
C ARG A 280 -18.09 -1.59 0.20
N ASP A 281 -17.98 -0.78 -0.87
CA ASP A 281 -17.07 -1.04 -1.98
C ASP A 281 -15.58 -0.86 -1.62
N ALA A 282 -15.30 -0.11 -0.55
CA ALA A 282 -13.94 0.12 -0.06
C ALA A 282 -13.39 -1.03 0.80
N ILE A 283 -14.25 -1.91 1.32
CA ILE A 283 -13.83 -3.07 2.11
C ILE A 283 -13.38 -4.17 1.14
N HIS A 284 -12.12 -4.61 1.26
CA HIS A 284 -11.52 -5.55 0.33
C HIS A 284 -11.87 -7.02 0.64
N CYS A 285 -11.99 -7.36 1.92
CA CYS A 285 -12.22 -8.74 2.36
C CYS A 285 -13.72 -8.99 2.58
N PRO A 286 -14.36 -9.89 1.80
CA PRO A 286 -15.81 -10.15 1.87
C PRO A 286 -16.35 -10.49 3.26
N GLN A 287 -15.54 -11.15 4.08
CA GLN A 287 -15.90 -11.56 5.44
C GLN A 287 -16.25 -10.40 6.36
N TYR A 288 -15.60 -9.22 6.17
CA TYR A 288 -15.88 -8.03 6.98
C TYR A 288 -17.12 -7.29 6.48
N ILE A 289 -17.41 -7.37 5.17
CA ILE A 289 -18.67 -6.87 4.62
C ILE A 289 -19.86 -7.58 5.27
N GLU A 290 -19.81 -8.92 5.37
CA GLU A 290 -20.85 -9.70 6.02
C GLU A 290 -20.98 -9.31 7.50
N GLU A 291 -19.88 -9.17 8.24
CA GLU A 291 -19.93 -8.79 9.66
C GLU A 291 -20.60 -7.42 9.87
N ILE A 292 -20.25 -6.42 9.05
CA ILE A 292 -20.74 -5.05 9.20
C ILE A 292 -22.19 -4.91 8.78
N TYR A 293 -22.59 -5.55 7.67
CA TYR A 293 -23.89 -5.33 7.05
C TYR A 293 -24.94 -6.38 7.37
N SER A 294 -24.57 -7.60 7.85
CA SER A 294 -25.55 -8.58 8.33
C SER A 294 -26.20 -8.19 9.65
N LYS A 295 -25.54 -7.33 10.44
CA LYS A 295 -26.08 -6.76 11.70
C LYS A 295 -27.04 -5.59 11.47
N LYS A 296 -27.31 -5.17 10.23
CA LYS A 296 -28.38 -4.21 9.94
C LYS A 296 -29.70 -4.84 10.25
N ASN A 297 -30.37 -4.30 11.26
CA ASN A 297 -31.67 -4.71 11.80
C ASN A 297 -32.72 -4.97 10.72
N PRO A 298 -33.57 -6.00 10.92
CA PRO A 298 -34.76 -6.21 10.09
C PRO A 298 -35.88 -5.15 10.27
N ASN A 299 -35.63 -4.05 10.99
CA ASN A 299 -36.65 -3.04 11.36
C ASN A 299 -36.38 -1.62 10.79
N GLU A 300 -35.50 -1.45 9.81
CA GLU A 300 -35.31 -0.17 9.09
C GLU A 300 -35.79 -0.31 7.65
N ASP A 301 -37.04 -0.68 7.43
CA ASP A 301 -37.79 -0.48 6.20
C ASP A 301 -38.84 0.63 6.37
#